data_8152650dfaa8cf3133aa00373a212b54
#
_entry.id   8152650dfaa8cf3133aa00373a212b54
#
_cell.length_a   1.000
_cell.length_b   1.000
_cell.length_c   1.000
_cell.angle_alpha   90.00
_cell.angle_beta   90.00
_cell.angle_gamma   90.00
#
_symmetry.space_group_name_H-M   'P 1'
#
loop_
_entity.id
_entity.type
_entity.pdbx_description
1 polymer ?
#
loop_
_entity_poly.entity_id
_entity_poly.type
_entity_poly.pdbx_seq_one_letter_code
_entity_poly.pdbx_strand_id
1 'polypeptide(L)'
;MNYKMNRLLRVMLIICITILLSVHNLCAQEVWEELAEQLMDEDENSSFQWDTHFEELSELRENPININTATKEQLERFPFLSDQLVENILYYLYKYGPMLTRNELWMIEDIDRQTIHYLLPFIYFETPEKEQYKPNIKRILKYGKQELSTRVDIPFYTKGGCLQCPGENF
;
A
#
# COMPACT_ATOMS: atom_id res chain seq x y z
N MET A 1 -3.59 -3.83 50.65
CA MET A 1 -4.72 -3.36 49.81
C MET A 1 -4.37 -3.19 48.32
N ASN A 2 -3.12 -2.95 48.00
CA ASN A 2 -2.64 -2.70 46.58
C ASN A 2 -2.59 -3.94 45.67
N TYR A 3 -2.48 -5.16 46.23
CA TYR A 3 -2.36 -6.39 45.44
C TYR A 3 -3.69 -6.77 44.73
N LYS A 4 -4.83 -6.61 45.38
CA LYS A 4 -6.16 -6.85 44.77
C LYS A 4 -6.47 -5.83 43.68
N MET A 5 -6.04 -4.58 43.82
CA MET A 5 -6.25 -3.52 42.86
C MET A 5 -5.45 -3.77 41.56
N ASN A 6 -4.20 -4.24 41.67
CA ASN A 6 -3.40 -4.62 40.52
C ASN A 6 -3.96 -5.81 39.73
N ARG A 7 -4.65 -6.73 40.42
CA ARG A 7 -5.29 -7.89 39.76
C ARG A 7 -6.52 -7.48 38.96
N LEU A 8 -7.37 -6.63 39.54
CA LEU A 8 -8.52 -6.02 38.85
C LEU A 8 -8.10 -5.19 37.63
N LEU A 9 -7.07 -4.38 37.78
CA LEU A 9 -6.55 -3.55 36.69
C LEU A 9 -6.03 -4.40 35.54
N ARG A 10 -5.32 -5.50 35.83
CA ARG A 10 -4.84 -6.45 34.79
C ARG A 10 -6.00 -7.14 34.06
N VAL A 11 -7.04 -7.55 34.77
CA VAL A 11 -8.21 -8.17 34.18
C VAL A 11 -8.95 -7.18 33.26
N MET A 12 -9.14 -5.93 33.72
CA MET A 12 -9.73 -4.87 32.91
C MET A 12 -8.90 -4.57 31.64
N LEU A 13 -7.58 -4.58 31.76
CA LEU A 13 -6.68 -4.35 30.63
C LEU A 13 -6.74 -5.50 29.61
N ILE A 14 -6.82 -6.75 30.07
CA ILE A 14 -7.00 -7.92 29.20
C ILE A 14 -8.35 -7.85 28.46
N ILE A 15 -9.44 -7.48 29.17
CA ILE A 15 -10.76 -7.32 28.58
C ILE A 15 -10.75 -6.19 27.52
N CYS A 16 -10.11 -5.05 27.79
CA CYS A 16 -9.96 -3.99 26.80
C CYS A 16 -9.18 -4.45 25.56
N ILE A 17 -8.10 -5.19 25.74
CA ILE A 17 -7.31 -5.72 24.62
C ILE A 17 -8.13 -6.73 23.79
N THR A 18 -8.89 -7.61 24.43
CA THR A 18 -9.74 -8.59 23.72
C THR A 18 -10.87 -7.89 22.94
N ILE A 19 -11.48 -6.84 23.49
CA ILE A 19 -12.48 -6.03 22.79
C ILE A 19 -11.87 -5.30 21.62
N LEU A 20 -10.68 -4.69 21.77
CA LEU A 20 -9.95 -4.02 20.68
C LEU A 20 -9.60 -4.99 19.54
N LEU A 21 -9.16 -6.20 19.84
CA LEU A 21 -8.87 -7.22 18.84
C LEU A 21 -10.13 -7.71 18.11
N SER A 22 -11.29 -7.75 18.79
CA SER A 22 -12.55 -8.16 18.18
C SER A 22 -13.08 -7.14 17.17
N VAL A 23 -12.86 -5.85 17.38
CA VAL A 23 -13.34 -4.77 16.47
C VAL A 23 -12.62 -4.82 15.11
N HIS A 24 -11.34 -5.23 15.07
CA HIS A 24 -10.60 -5.32 13.81
C HIS A 24 -11.11 -6.42 12.87
N ASN A 25 -11.74 -7.46 13.41
CA ASN A 25 -12.29 -8.54 12.58
C ASN A 25 -13.65 -8.18 11.96
N LEU A 26 -14.43 -7.29 12.57
CA LEU A 26 -15.76 -6.89 12.06
C LEU A 26 -15.68 -6.12 10.74
N CYS A 27 -14.74 -5.20 10.59
CA CYS A 27 -14.62 -4.36 9.39
C CYS A 27 -14.21 -5.17 8.13
N ALA A 28 -13.43 -6.24 8.30
CA ALA A 28 -13.04 -7.11 7.18
C ALA A 28 -14.17 -8.06 6.75
N GLN A 29 -15.13 -8.33 7.63
CA GLN A 29 -16.27 -9.20 7.36
C GLN A 29 -17.34 -8.47 6.53
N GLU A 30 -17.52 -7.17 6.76
CA GLU A 30 -18.47 -6.33 6.03
C GLU A 30 -18.16 -6.23 4.53
N VAL A 31 -16.89 -6.03 4.17
CA VAL A 31 -16.43 -5.98 2.77
C VAL A 31 -16.65 -7.31 2.04
N TRP A 32 -16.51 -8.41 2.76
CA TRP A 32 -16.69 -9.74 2.21
C TRP A 32 -18.16 -10.06 1.90
N GLU A 33 -19.07 -9.66 2.79
CA GLU A 33 -20.51 -9.83 2.59
C GLU A 33 -21.00 -8.97 1.42
N GLU A 34 -20.53 -7.72 1.31
CA GLU A 34 -20.86 -6.81 0.20
C GLU A 34 -20.36 -7.36 -1.14
N LEU A 35 -19.13 -7.87 -1.20
CA LEU A 35 -18.58 -8.49 -2.40
C LEU A 35 -19.39 -9.73 -2.81
N ALA A 36 -19.73 -10.60 -1.86
CA ALA A 36 -20.50 -11.80 -2.12
C ALA A 36 -21.92 -11.45 -2.65
N GLU A 37 -22.57 -10.46 -2.08
CA GLU A 37 -23.90 -10.01 -2.50
C GLU A 37 -23.87 -9.44 -3.92
N GLN A 38 -22.87 -8.63 -4.25
CA GLN A 38 -22.73 -8.05 -5.59
C GLN A 38 -22.46 -9.11 -6.66
N LEU A 39 -21.56 -10.03 -6.39
CA LEU A 39 -21.26 -11.11 -7.33
C LEU A 39 -22.47 -12.05 -7.52
N MET A 40 -23.36 -12.15 -6.52
CA MET A 40 -24.64 -12.89 -6.63
C MET A 40 -25.66 -12.17 -7.51
N ASP A 41 -25.72 -10.84 -7.44
CA ASP A 41 -26.73 -10.05 -8.18
C ASP A 41 -26.41 -9.94 -9.68
N GLU A 42 -25.14 -9.96 -10.07
CA GLU A 42 -24.74 -9.86 -11.48
C GLU A 42 -25.07 -11.11 -12.33
N ASP A 43 -25.38 -12.23 -11.71
CA ASP A 43 -25.49 -13.53 -12.40
C ASP A 43 -26.79 -14.33 -12.13
N GLU A 44 -27.94 -13.68 -12.17
CA GLU A 44 -29.24 -14.40 -12.13
C GLU A 44 -29.39 -15.48 -13.23
N ASN A 45 -28.51 -15.54 -14.22
CA ASN A 45 -28.67 -16.38 -15.41
C ASN A 45 -27.48 -17.32 -15.72
N SER A 46 -26.43 -17.29 -14.96
CA SER A 46 -25.32 -18.24 -15.12
C SER A 46 -25.26 -19.19 -13.93
N SER A 47 -25.13 -20.48 -14.23
CA SER A 47 -24.75 -21.50 -13.24
C SER A 47 -23.29 -21.28 -12.82
N PHE A 48 -22.98 -20.06 -12.39
CA PHE A 48 -21.70 -19.68 -11.86
C PHE A 48 -21.45 -20.57 -10.65
N GLN A 49 -20.34 -21.27 -10.66
CA GLN A 49 -19.99 -22.19 -9.56
C GLN A 49 -19.51 -21.40 -8.36
N TRP A 50 -20.46 -20.74 -7.68
CA TRP A 50 -20.24 -19.93 -6.47
C TRP A 50 -19.36 -20.64 -5.44
N ASP A 51 -19.61 -21.95 -5.24
CA ASP A 51 -18.85 -22.74 -4.28
C ASP A 51 -17.35 -22.73 -4.60
N THR A 52 -16.99 -22.81 -5.89
CA THR A 52 -15.58 -22.84 -6.32
C THR A 52 -14.91 -21.47 -6.15
N HIS A 53 -15.58 -20.40 -6.57
CA HIS A 53 -15.01 -19.04 -6.45
C HIS A 53 -14.95 -18.55 -5.01
N PHE A 54 -15.93 -18.93 -4.19
CA PHE A 54 -15.92 -18.62 -2.77
C PHE A 54 -14.75 -19.30 -2.05
N GLU A 55 -14.46 -20.55 -2.38
CA GLU A 55 -13.34 -21.30 -1.83
C GLU A 55 -12.00 -20.68 -2.25
N GLU A 56 -11.85 -20.33 -3.53
CA GLU A 56 -10.66 -19.64 -4.06
C GLU A 56 -10.43 -18.27 -3.42
N LEU A 57 -11.48 -17.45 -3.29
CA LEU A 57 -11.38 -16.15 -2.65
C LEU A 57 -11.09 -16.25 -1.15
N SER A 58 -11.61 -17.27 -0.47
CA SER A 58 -11.29 -17.54 0.92
C SER A 58 -9.83 -17.91 1.11
N GLU A 59 -9.27 -18.73 0.21
CA GLU A 59 -7.84 -19.06 0.19
C GLU A 59 -6.98 -17.83 -0.05
N LEU A 60 -7.35 -16.97 -1.01
CA LEU A 60 -6.65 -15.74 -1.32
C LEU A 60 -6.69 -14.72 -0.16
N ARG A 61 -7.74 -14.72 0.63
CA ARG A 61 -7.84 -13.89 1.82
C ARG A 61 -6.92 -14.36 2.94
N GLU A 62 -6.79 -15.67 3.11
CA GLU A 62 -5.83 -16.24 4.08
C GLU A 62 -4.39 -16.06 3.63
N ASN A 63 -4.15 -16.09 2.31
CA ASN A 63 -2.84 -15.95 1.70
C ASN A 63 -2.83 -14.80 0.67
N PRO A 64 -2.79 -13.54 1.10
CA PRO A 64 -2.82 -12.40 0.19
C PRO A 64 -1.67 -12.42 -0.80
N ILE A 65 -1.91 -11.89 -2.00
CA ILE A 65 -0.94 -11.85 -3.10
C ILE A 65 -0.15 -10.54 -3.05
N ASN A 66 1.17 -10.62 -3.26
CA ASN A 66 1.96 -9.41 -3.47
C ASN A 66 1.68 -8.85 -4.88
N ILE A 67 1.01 -7.70 -4.94
CA ILE A 67 0.65 -7.05 -6.21
C ILE A 67 1.87 -6.79 -7.11
N ASN A 68 3.04 -6.51 -6.52
CA ASN A 68 4.25 -6.17 -7.24
C ASN A 68 4.93 -7.36 -7.93
N THR A 69 4.60 -8.57 -7.53
CA THR A 69 5.15 -9.81 -8.09
C THR A 69 4.05 -10.72 -8.65
N ALA A 70 2.81 -10.25 -8.62
CA ALA A 70 1.66 -11.01 -9.10
C ALA A 70 1.80 -11.32 -10.60
N THR A 71 1.50 -12.56 -10.97
CA THR A 71 1.40 -12.95 -12.37
C THR A 71 0.00 -12.68 -12.92
N LYS A 72 -0.13 -12.70 -14.25
CA LYS A 72 -1.41 -12.53 -14.92
C LYS A 72 -2.43 -13.56 -14.42
N GLU A 73 -2.03 -14.82 -14.35
CA GLU A 73 -2.87 -15.94 -13.92
C GLU A 73 -3.32 -15.81 -12.45
N GLN A 74 -2.50 -15.18 -11.60
CA GLN A 74 -2.86 -14.91 -10.21
C GLN A 74 -3.91 -13.81 -10.10
N LEU A 75 -3.82 -12.78 -10.94
CA LEU A 75 -4.79 -11.68 -10.97
C LEU A 75 -6.11 -12.10 -11.63
N GLU A 76 -6.09 -12.97 -12.62
CA GLU A 76 -7.28 -13.54 -13.27
C GLU A 76 -8.13 -14.43 -12.34
N ARG A 77 -7.60 -14.84 -11.21
CA ARG A 77 -8.36 -15.55 -10.16
C ARG A 77 -9.40 -14.68 -9.45
N PHE A 78 -9.30 -13.37 -9.59
CA PHE A 78 -10.29 -12.45 -9.03
C PHE A 78 -11.44 -12.24 -9.99
N PRO A 79 -12.65 -12.73 -9.69
CA PRO A 79 -13.79 -12.69 -10.62
C PRO A 79 -14.28 -11.25 -10.92
N PHE A 80 -13.96 -10.29 -10.05
CA PHE A 80 -14.29 -8.88 -10.22
C PHE A 80 -13.24 -8.07 -10.99
N LEU A 81 -12.13 -8.70 -11.41
CA LEU A 81 -11.14 -8.06 -12.29
C LEU A 81 -11.40 -8.48 -13.74
N SER A 82 -11.69 -7.53 -14.60
CA SER A 82 -11.73 -7.77 -16.04
C SER A 82 -10.32 -8.03 -16.60
N ASP A 83 -10.21 -8.77 -17.69
CA ASP A 83 -8.94 -9.01 -18.39
C ASP A 83 -8.21 -7.70 -18.71
N GLN A 84 -8.96 -6.68 -19.12
CA GLN A 84 -8.41 -5.35 -19.43
C GLN A 84 -7.79 -4.71 -18.18
N LEU A 85 -8.45 -4.83 -17.03
CA LEU A 85 -7.94 -4.25 -15.79
C LEU A 85 -6.71 -4.99 -15.28
N VAL A 86 -6.67 -6.31 -15.44
CA VAL A 86 -5.47 -7.12 -15.17
C VAL A 86 -4.28 -6.64 -16.02
N GLU A 87 -4.51 -6.41 -17.31
CA GLU A 87 -3.47 -5.88 -18.20
C GLU A 87 -3.04 -4.47 -17.81
N ASN A 88 -3.96 -3.60 -17.42
CA ASN A 88 -3.65 -2.25 -16.94
C ASN A 88 -2.81 -2.27 -15.66
N ILE A 89 -3.10 -3.17 -14.72
CA ILE A 89 -2.29 -3.37 -13.51
C ILE A 89 -0.86 -3.78 -13.88
N LEU A 90 -0.71 -4.80 -14.73
CA LEU A 90 0.60 -5.28 -15.16
C LEU A 90 1.37 -4.22 -15.97
N TYR A 91 0.67 -3.47 -16.82
CA TYR A 91 1.26 -2.35 -17.57
C TYR A 91 1.75 -1.24 -16.63
N TYR A 92 0.98 -0.92 -15.60
CA TYR A 92 1.41 0.04 -14.59
C TYR A 92 2.72 -0.39 -13.93
N LEU A 93 2.78 -1.66 -13.46
CA LEU A 93 3.98 -2.20 -12.84
C LEU A 93 5.20 -2.21 -13.78
N TYR A 94 4.98 -2.53 -15.05
CA TYR A 94 6.03 -2.49 -16.07
C TYR A 94 6.55 -1.07 -16.30
N LYS A 95 5.66 -0.09 -16.39
CA LYS A 95 5.99 1.28 -16.77
C LYS A 95 6.55 2.12 -15.62
N TYR A 96 5.97 2.00 -14.45
CA TYR A 96 6.28 2.84 -13.29
C TYR A 96 7.06 2.10 -12.20
N GLY A 97 7.12 0.79 -12.26
CA GLY A 97 7.77 -0.05 -11.28
C GLY A 97 6.85 -0.47 -10.13
N PRO A 98 7.42 -1.04 -9.04
CA PRO A 98 6.63 -1.57 -7.95
C PRO A 98 5.88 -0.47 -7.20
N MET A 99 4.61 -0.74 -6.87
CA MET A 99 3.76 0.10 -6.04
C MET A 99 4.23 0.05 -4.59
N LEU A 100 4.35 1.21 -3.95
CA LEU A 100 4.75 1.35 -2.55
C LEU A 100 3.54 1.51 -1.63
N THR A 101 2.45 2.03 -2.17
CA THR A 101 1.27 2.39 -1.40
C THR A 101 -0.01 2.00 -2.12
N ARG A 102 -1.08 1.74 -1.34
CA ARG A 102 -2.41 1.50 -1.90
C ARG A 102 -2.96 2.66 -2.74
N ASN A 103 -2.46 3.88 -2.51
CA ASN A 103 -2.94 5.06 -3.25
C ASN A 103 -2.50 5.05 -4.71
N GLU A 104 -1.48 4.27 -5.06
CA GLU A 104 -1.01 4.12 -6.43
C GLU A 104 -1.98 3.32 -7.30
N LEU A 105 -2.85 2.50 -6.69
CA LEU A 105 -3.93 1.82 -7.42
C LEU A 105 -4.83 2.81 -8.16
N TRP A 106 -5.05 4.02 -7.62
CA TRP A 106 -5.83 5.06 -8.28
C TRP A 106 -5.22 5.61 -9.57
N MET A 107 -3.95 5.30 -9.84
CA MET A 107 -3.25 5.73 -11.05
C MET A 107 -3.39 4.72 -12.19
N ILE A 108 -4.01 3.57 -11.92
CA ILE A 108 -4.28 2.55 -12.93
C ILE A 108 -5.48 3.00 -13.75
N GLU A 109 -5.38 2.85 -15.07
CA GLU A 109 -6.45 3.19 -16.00
C GLU A 109 -7.65 2.24 -15.81
N ASP A 110 -8.85 2.79 -15.87
CA ASP A 110 -10.14 2.07 -15.77
C ASP A 110 -10.40 1.39 -14.41
N ILE A 111 -9.64 1.68 -13.36
CA ILE A 111 -9.93 1.17 -12.03
C ILE A 111 -10.94 2.07 -11.31
N ASP A 112 -11.99 1.48 -10.78
CA ASP A 112 -12.98 2.20 -9.98
C ASP A 112 -12.75 2.02 -8.47
N ARG A 113 -13.48 2.83 -7.68
CA ARG A 113 -13.37 2.79 -6.22
C ARG A 113 -13.77 1.44 -5.64
N GLN A 114 -14.79 0.84 -6.21
CA GLN A 114 -15.38 -0.39 -5.72
C GLN A 114 -14.42 -1.57 -5.93
N THR A 115 -13.86 -1.69 -7.12
CA THR A 115 -12.83 -2.67 -7.44
C THR A 115 -11.61 -2.56 -6.51
N ILE A 116 -11.14 -1.33 -6.23
CA ILE A 116 -10.05 -1.14 -5.26
C ILE A 116 -10.47 -1.64 -3.87
N HIS A 117 -11.69 -1.32 -3.43
CA HIS A 117 -12.20 -1.73 -2.13
C HIS A 117 -12.25 -3.25 -1.99
N TYR A 118 -12.69 -3.95 -3.03
CA TYR A 118 -12.72 -5.42 -3.07
C TYR A 118 -11.35 -6.05 -3.18
N LEU A 119 -10.41 -5.43 -3.88
CA LEU A 119 -9.07 -5.96 -4.09
C LEU A 119 -8.18 -5.88 -2.84
N LEU A 120 -8.30 -4.81 -2.05
CA LEU A 120 -7.43 -4.53 -0.91
C LEU A 120 -7.30 -5.65 0.14
N PRO A 121 -8.34 -6.43 0.48
CA PRO A 121 -8.23 -7.53 1.43
C PRO A 121 -7.36 -8.70 0.96
N PHE A 122 -7.13 -8.82 -0.35
CA PHE A 122 -6.46 -9.95 -1.00
C PHE A 122 -5.04 -9.65 -1.45
N ILE A 123 -4.59 -8.40 -1.32
CA ILE A 123 -3.28 -7.98 -1.79
C ILE A 123 -2.48 -7.27 -0.70
N TYR A 124 -1.16 -7.34 -0.86
CA TYR A 124 -0.25 -6.51 -0.09
C TYR A 124 0.83 -5.90 -1.00
N PHE A 125 1.50 -4.88 -0.49
CA PHE A 125 2.48 -4.10 -1.22
C PHE A 125 3.86 -4.32 -0.60
N GLU A 126 4.61 -5.27 -1.14
CA GLU A 126 5.98 -5.49 -0.77
C GLU A 126 6.86 -5.29 -1.99
N THR A 127 7.84 -4.43 -1.87
CA THR A 127 8.82 -4.26 -2.95
C THR A 127 9.72 -5.47 -3.01
N PRO A 128 9.88 -6.11 -4.18
CA PRO A 128 10.86 -7.17 -4.32
C PRO A 128 12.21 -6.62 -3.87
N GLU A 129 12.85 -7.31 -2.94
CA GLU A 129 14.20 -6.94 -2.48
C GLU A 129 15.09 -6.82 -3.72
N LYS A 130 15.44 -5.57 -4.07
CA LYS A 130 16.49 -5.36 -5.06
C LYS A 130 17.72 -6.03 -4.46
N GLU A 131 18.24 -7.03 -5.16
CA GLU A 131 19.53 -7.60 -4.79
C GLU A 131 20.45 -6.44 -4.43
N GLN A 132 20.82 -6.33 -3.15
CA GLN A 132 21.68 -5.25 -2.69
C GLN A 132 23.02 -5.44 -3.41
N TYR A 133 23.14 -4.76 -4.55
CA TYR A 133 24.41 -4.66 -5.24
C TYR A 133 25.42 -4.09 -4.27
N LYS A 134 26.20 -4.98 -3.65
CA LYS A 134 27.31 -4.57 -2.78
C LYS A 134 28.37 -3.96 -3.67
N PRO A 135 28.52 -2.64 -3.71
CA PRO A 135 29.46 -2.00 -4.60
C PRO A 135 30.86 -2.46 -4.25
N ASN A 136 31.58 -3.02 -5.21
CA ASN A 136 32.96 -3.40 -5.00
C ASN A 136 33.82 -2.14 -5.03
N ILE A 137 34.07 -1.57 -3.83
CA ILE A 137 34.78 -0.30 -3.65
C ILE A 137 36.15 -0.35 -4.30
N LYS A 138 36.85 -1.51 -4.24
CA LYS A 138 38.15 -1.68 -4.89
C LYS A 138 38.06 -1.53 -6.42
N ARG A 139 37.00 -2.02 -7.03
CA ARG A 139 36.73 -1.90 -8.47
C ARG A 139 36.40 -0.45 -8.85
N ILE A 140 35.60 0.23 -8.02
CA ILE A 140 35.22 1.63 -8.21
C ILE A 140 36.43 2.53 -8.12
N LEU A 141 37.30 2.34 -7.14
CA LEU A 141 38.53 3.10 -6.98
C LEU A 141 39.57 2.82 -8.11
N LYS A 142 39.60 1.60 -8.64
CA LYS A 142 40.56 1.23 -9.69
C LYS A 142 40.14 1.66 -11.08
N TYR A 143 38.82 1.61 -11.39
CA TYR A 143 38.31 1.83 -12.72
C TYR A 143 37.27 2.97 -12.80
N GLY A 144 36.86 3.50 -11.65
CA GLY A 144 35.88 4.61 -11.58
C GLY A 144 36.55 5.95 -11.94
N LYS A 145 35.89 6.76 -12.77
CA LYS A 145 36.28 8.14 -13.03
C LYS A 145 35.83 8.97 -11.82
N GLN A 146 36.81 9.47 -11.07
CA GLN A 146 36.53 10.31 -9.90
C GLN A 146 36.63 11.76 -10.28
N GLU A 147 35.59 12.53 -10.03
CA GLU A 147 35.54 13.97 -10.28
C GLU A 147 35.12 14.64 -8.97
N LEU A 148 36.02 15.45 -8.41
CA LEU A 148 35.77 16.25 -7.22
C LEU A 148 35.47 17.68 -7.65
N SER A 149 34.21 18.10 -7.57
CA SER A 149 33.83 19.48 -7.84
C SER A 149 33.53 20.19 -6.51
N THR A 150 34.31 21.23 -6.21
CA THR A 150 34.08 22.10 -5.04
C THR A 150 33.64 23.47 -5.54
N ARG A 151 32.49 23.95 -5.06
CA ARG A 151 31.97 25.28 -5.34
C ARG A 151 31.98 26.11 -4.07
N VAL A 152 32.65 27.26 -4.12
CA VAL A 152 32.66 28.22 -3.03
C VAL A 152 31.90 29.47 -3.50
N ASP A 153 30.74 29.70 -2.96
CA ASP A 153 29.93 30.90 -3.24
C ASP A 153 30.27 31.98 -2.21
N ILE A 154 31.06 32.96 -2.62
CA ILE A 154 31.38 34.13 -1.79
C ILE A 154 30.42 35.25 -2.17
N PRO A 155 29.50 35.69 -1.29
CA PRO A 155 28.63 36.82 -1.56
C PRO A 155 29.47 38.13 -1.61
N PHE A 156 29.53 38.78 -2.74
CA PHE A 156 30.19 40.06 -2.92
C PHE A 156 29.35 41.25 -2.43
N TYR A 157 28.18 41.02 -1.85
CA TYR A 157 27.34 42.05 -1.30
C TYR A 157 27.24 41.93 0.22
N THR A 158 27.52 43.01 0.92
CA THR A 158 27.15 43.16 2.32
C THR A 158 25.64 43.32 2.35
N LYS A 159 24.94 42.40 3.07
CA LYS A 159 23.53 42.56 3.40
C LYS A 159 23.37 43.86 4.19
N GLY A 160 23.13 44.94 3.52
CA GLY A 160 22.76 46.20 4.13
C GLY A 160 21.46 45.98 4.90
N GLY A 161 21.53 45.93 6.22
CA GLY A 161 20.33 45.94 7.05
C GLY A 161 19.50 47.15 6.66
N CYS A 162 18.24 46.94 6.32
CA CYS A 162 17.28 48.03 6.27
C CYS A 162 17.20 48.66 7.69
N LEU A 163 17.99 49.69 7.91
CA LEU A 163 17.79 50.58 9.01
C LEU A 163 16.60 51.50 8.65
N GLN A 164 15.50 51.23 9.36
CA GLN A 164 14.51 52.22 9.71
C GLN A 164 13.87 53.00 8.56
N CYS A 165 12.69 52.64 8.18
CA CYS A 165 11.75 53.56 7.54
C CYS A 165 11.35 54.63 8.58
N PRO A 166 11.60 55.94 8.31
CA PRO A 166 11.05 56.98 9.13
C PRO A 166 9.53 56.99 8.94
N GLY A 167 8.81 57.06 10.07
CA GLY A 167 7.37 57.15 10.07
C GLY A 167 6.88 58.40 9.32
N GLU A 168 5.90 58.21 8.47
CA GLU A 168 5.03 59.27 8.00
C GLU A 168 3.80 59.32 8.88
N ASN A 169 3.72 60.36 9.68
CA ASN A 169 2.48 60.89 10.22
C ASN A 169 1.69 61.54 9.09
N PHE A 170 0.46 61.06 8.84
CA PHE A 170 -0.72 61.85 8.51
C PHE A 170 -1.98 61.09 8.90
#